data_1c9da6057da2b2394054c4bdce9a9c60
#
_entry.id   1c9da6057da2b2394054c4bdce9a9c60
#
_cell.length_a   1.000
_cell.length_b   1.000
_cell.length_c   1.000
_cell.angle_alpha   90.00
_cell.angle_beta   90.00
_cell.angle_gamma   90.00
#
_symmetry.space_group_name_H-M   'P 1'
#
loop_
_entity.id
_entity.type
_entity.pdbx_description
1 polymer ?
#
loop_
_entity_poly.entity_id
_entity_poly.type
_entity_poly.pdbx_seq_one_letter_code
_entity_poly.pdbx_strand_id
1 'polypeptide(L)'
;LLKVRHQMNRDGRRGIGKIYGQEKNITTYNLARMNMLLHGVKDSEFEIFHGDTLLNDWDILNEMNPAKKIEFDAIVANPPFSYRWEPKEDLANDFRFRNYGVAPKSAADFAFLLHGFHFLREDGTMAIILPHGVLFRGGVEKNIRTKLLKDGNLDAVIGLPANLFFSTGIPVCILSLIHI
;
A
#
# COMPACT_ATOMS: atom_id res chain seq x y z
N LEU A 1 10.54 4.30 1.92
CA LEU A 1 10.32 5.72 2.24
C LEU A 1 11.63 6.50 2.31
N LEU A 2 12.62 6.11 3.14
CA LEU A 2 13.92 6.79 3.26
C LEU A 2 14.67 6.91 1.93
N LYS A 3 14.67 5.85 1.10
CA LYS A 3 15.26 5.86 -0.25
C LYS A 3 14.57 6.86 -1.18
N VAL A 4 13.24 6.96 -1.11
CA VAL A 4 12.46 7.95 -1.88
C VAL A 4 12.86 9.37 -1.47
N ARG A 5 12.90 9.65 -0.15
CA ARG A 5 13.37 10.95 0.36
C ARG A 5 14.78 11.29 -0.12
N HIS A 6 15.69 10.33 -0.04
CA HIS A 6 17.07 10.52 -0.50
C HIS A 6 17.13 10.84 -2.00
N GLN A 7 16.39 10.12 -2.83
CA GLN A 7 16.35 10.36 -4.27
C GLN A 7 15.77 11.74 -4.60
N MET A 8 14.66 12.13 -3.98
CA MET A 8 14.06 13.45 -4.17
C MET A 8 15.02 14.59 -3.82
N ASN A 9 15.76 14.45 -2.72
CA ASN A 9 16.78 15.44 -2.33
C ASN A 9 17.91 15.53 -3.37
N ARG A 10 18.35 14.40 -3.95
CA ARG A 10 19.35 14.38 -5.02
C ARG A 10 18.87 15.06 -6.29
N ASP A 11 17.59 14.92 -6.61
CA ASP A 11 16.97 15.52 -7.80
C ASP A 11 16.67 17.01 -7.62
N GLY A 12 17.09 17.61 -6.50
CA GLY A 12 16.87 19.04 -6.20
C GLY A 12 15.41 19.37 -5.93
N ARG A 13 14.54 18.38 -5.74
CA ARG A 13 13.14 18.58 -5.39
C ARG A 13 13.06 19.00 -3.91
N ARG A 14 12.17 19.94 -3.60
CA ARG A 14 11.84 20.27 -2.21
C ARG A 14 11.40 18.99 -1.51
N GLY A 15 11.89 18.77 -0.30
CA GLY A 15 11.77 17.50 0.42
C GLY A 15 10.35 16.93 0.49
N ILE A 16 10.29 15.65 0.82
CA ILE A 16 9.02 14.96 1.12
C ILE A 16 8.30 15.73 2.24
N GLY A 17 6.99 15.90 2.12
CA GLY A 17 6.14 16.37 3.20
C GLY A 17 6.12 15.38 4.37
N LYS A 18 5.02 15.30 5.10
CA LYS A 18 4.92 14.35 6.21
C LYS A 18 4.85 12.91 5.69
N ILE A 19 5.61 12.01 6.31
CA ILE A 19 5.65 10.58 5.99
C ILE A 19 4.67 9.86 6.92
N TYR A 20 3.79 9.05 6.35
CA TYR A 20 2.85 8.23 7.10
C TYR A 20 3.16 6.75 6.91
N GLY A 21 2.94 5.95 7.95
CA GLY A 21 3.10 4.50 7.90
C GLY A 21 2.19 3.81 8.88
N GLN A 22 1.86 2.55 8.59
CA GLN A 22 1.08 1.71 9.48
C GLN A 22 1.76 0.35 9.60
N GLU A 23 1.93 -0.15 10.82
CA GLU A 23 2.60 -1.42 11.09
C GLU A 23 1.91 -2.13 12.26
N LYS A 24 1.52 -3.37 12.02
CA LYS A 24 0.81 -4.20 13.01
C LYS A 24 1.75 -4.80 14.07
N ASN A 25 2.97 -5.15 13.68
CA ASN A 25 3.93 -5.76 14.59
C ASN A 25 4.63 -4.69 15.41
N ILE A 26 4.50 -4.75 16.75
CA ILE A 26 5.05 -3.74 17.67
C ILE A 26 6.58 -3.61 17.56
N THR A 27 7.29 -4.70 17.35
CA THR A 27 8.75 -4.67 17.19
C THR A 27 9.14 -3.96 15.91
N THR A 28 8.50 -4.29 14.79
CA THR A 28 8.72 -3.65 13.49
C THR A 28 8.31 -2.16 13.53
N TYR A 29 7.21 -1.84 14.20
CA TYR A 29 6.78 -0.47 14.45
C TYR A 29 7.86 0.36 15.18
N ASN A 30 8.40 -0.17 16.28
CA ASN A 30 9.46 0.50 17.04
C ASN A 30 10.74 0.65 16.22
N LEU A 31 11.14 -0.40 15.49
CA LEU A 31 12.29 -0.36 14.59
C LEU A 31 12.10 0.67 13.46
N ALA A 32 10.91 0.76 12.88
CA ALA A 32 10.62 1.73 11.84
C ALA A 32 10.77 3.18 12.36
N ARG A 33 10.21 3.49 13.52
CA ARG A 33 10.35 4.81 14.16
C ARG A 33 11.81 5.14 14.46
N MET A 34 12.52 4.22 15.09
CA MET A 34 13.94 4.39 15.39
C MET A 34 14.75 4.61 14.12
N ASN A 35 14.47 3.86 13.07
CA ASN A 35 15.15 3.99 11.78
C ASN A 35 14.92 5.36 11.13
N MET A 36 13.69 5.92 11.23
CA MET A 36 13.42 7.28 10.76
C MET A 36 14.29 8.30 11.47
N LEU A 37 14.33 8.25 12.81
CA LEU A 37 15.13 9.17 13.64
C LEU A 37 16.63 9.06 13.34
N LEU A 38 17.17 7.83 13.26
CA LEU A 38 18.58 7.59 12.94
C LEU A 38 18.99 8.11 11.56
N HIS A 39 18.06 8.20 10.63
CA HIS A 39 18.29 8.77 9.29
C HIS A 39 17.92 10.26 9.19
N GLY A 40 17.81 10.94 10.33
CA GLY A 40 17.64 12.39 10.40
C GLY A 40 16.25 12.87 9.97
N VAL A 41 15.22 12.01 10.02
CA VAL A 41 13.83 12.45 9.88
C VAL A 41 13.37 12.96 11.24
N LYS A 42 12.92 14.21 11.32
CA LYS A 42 12.42 14.77 12.57
C LYS A 42 11.11 14.08 12.97
N ASP A 43 10.84 13.97 14.26
CA ASP A 43 9.61 13.35 14.77
C ASP A 43 8.34 14.03 14.23
N SER A 44 8.39 15.33 13.99
CA SER A 44 7.28 16.08 13.34
C SER A 44 7.08 15.80 11.86
N GLU A 45 8.07 15.18 11.18
CA GLU A 45 8.06 14.90 9.74
C GLU A 45 7.52 13.49 9.42
N PHE A 46 7.22 12.66 10.42
CA PHE A 46 6.63 11.35 10.18
C PHE A 46 5.59 11.00 11.24
N GLU A 47 4.71 10.09 10.88
CA GLU A 47 3.73 9.48 11.77
C GLU A 47 3.58 8.02 11.39
N ILE A 48 3.97 7.12 12.29
CA ILE A 48 3.80 5.69 12.11
C ILE A 48 2.79 5.23 13.15
N PHE A 49 1.68 4.66 12.69
CA PHE A 49 0.62 4.13 13.53
C PHE A 49 0.84 2.64 13.81
N HIS A 50 0.70 2.25 15.07
CA HIS A 50 0.70 0.85 15.46
C HIS A 50 -0.72 0.27 15.32
N GLY A 51 -0.98 -0.38 14.20
CA GLY A 51 -2.30 -0.94 13.91
C GLY A 51 -2.34 -1.80 12.64
N ASP A 52 -3.48 -2.45 12.43
CA ASP A 52 -3.70 -3.36 11.30
C ASP A 52 -4.26 -2.64 10.09
N THR A 53 -3.46 -2.55 9.02
CA THR A 53 -3.85 -1.95 7.74
C THR A 53 -5.14 -2.54 7.16
N LEU A 54 -5.36 -3.84 7.32
CA LEU A 54 -6.53 -4.52 6.77
C LEU A 54 -7.80 -4.18 7.56
N LEU A 55 -7.68 -3.95 8.88
CA LEU A 55 -8.81 -3.53 9.73
C LEU A 55 -9.11 -2.04 9.60
N ASN A 56 -8.16 -1.23 9.11
CA ASN A 56 -8.24 0.22 8.99
C ASN A 56 -8.61 0.88 10.33
N ASP A 57 -7.88 0.51 11.38
CA ASP A 57 -8.11 0.95 12.75
C ASP A 57 -7.46 2.30 13.11
N TRP A 58 -6.88 2.98 12.14
CA TRP A 58 -6.30 4.31 12.31
C TRP A 58 -7.34 5.42 12.09
N ASP A 59 -7.66 6.16 13.10
CA ASP A 59 -8.74 7.16 13.08
C ASP A 59 -8.62 8.20 11.97
N ILE A 60 -7.39 8.64 11.65
CA ILE A 60 -7.17 9.63 10.57
C ILE A 60 -7.58 9.11 9.18
N LEU A 61 -7.58 7.78 8.98
CA LEU A 61 -8.01 7.15 7.75
C LEU A 61 -9.53 6.91 7.69
N ASN A 62 -10.22 7.11 8.81
CA ASN A 62 -11.69 6.91 8.94
C ASN A 62 -12.46 8.24 8.95
N GLU A 63 -11.80 9.36 8.63
CA GLU A 63 -12.46 10.67 8.56
C GLU A 63 -13.55 10.68 7.46
N MET A 64 -14.77 10.91 7.86
CA MET A 64 -15.95 10.90 6.98
C MET A 64 -16.19 12.25 6.29
N ASN A 65 -15.61 13.33 6.80
CA ASN A 65 -15.73 14.65 6.17
C ASN A 65 -14.80 14.75 4.96
N PRO A 66 -15.31 14.86 3.72
CA PRO A 66 -14.48 14.91 2.52
C PRO A 66 -13.41 16.02 2.54
N ALA A 67 -13.72 17.16 3.19
CA ALA A 67 -12.79 18.29 3.30
C ALA A 67 -11.59 18.04 4.24
N LYS A 68 -11.66 16.98 5.04
CA LYS A 68 -10.62 16.57 6.00
C LYS A 68 -10.04 15.20 5.69
N LYS A 69 -10.58 14.51 4.69
CA LYS A 69 -10.10 13.19 4.28
C LYS A 69 -8.61 13.27 3.93
N ILE A 70 -7.83 12.39 4.52
CA ILE A 70 -6.41 12.30 4.20
C ILE A 70 -6.24 11.55 2.86
N GLU A 71 -5.43 12.12 1.99
CA GLU A 71 -5.01 11.51 0.73
C GLU A 71 -3.50 11.71 0.55
N PHE A 72 -2.86 10.77 -0.13
CA PHE A 72 -1.42 10.75 -0.28
C PHE A 72 -1.01 10.99 -1.73
N ASP A 73 0.00 11.85 -1.93
CA ASP A 73 0.60 12.10 -3.26
C ASP A 73 1.38 10.89 -3.77
N ALA A 74 1.95 10.11 -2.86
CA ALA A 74 2.71 8.92 -3.20
C ALA A 74 2.53 7.83 -2.15
N ILE A 75 2.29 6.60 -2.62
CA ILE A 75 2.17 5.42 -1.78
C ILE A 75 3.18 4.37 -2.25
N VAL A 76 3.99 3.87 -1.32
CA VAL A 76 4.90 2.75 -1.58
C VAL A 76 4.67 1.66 -0.55
N ALA A 77 4.48 0.43 -1.01
CA ALA A 77 4.17 -0.70 -0.15
C ALA A 77 4.92 -1.98 -0.55
N ASN A 78 5.33 -2.74 0.45
CA ASN A 78 5.82 -4.09 0.31
C ASN A 78 5.13 -4.93 1.40
N PRO A 79 3.85 -5.29 1.22
CA PRO A 79 3.09 -6.04 2.20
C PRO A 79 3.56 -7.50 2.28
N PRO A 80 3.19 -8.25 3.33
CA PRO A 80 3.46 -9.67 3.40
C PRO A 80 2.77 -10.41 2.25
N PHE A 81 3.54 -11.23 1.50
CA PHE A 81 3.05 -11.92 0.30
C PHE A 81 2.08 -13.05 0.65
N SER A 82 0.95 -13.09 -0.06
CA SER A 82 -0.08 -14.11 0.08
C SER A 82 -0.53 -14.31 1.55
N TYR A 83 -0.61 -13.22 2.29
CA TYR A 83 -1.00 -13.24 3.70
C TYR A 83 -2.44 -13.76 3.85
N ARG A 84 -2.62 -14.80 4.66
CA ARG A 84 -3.95 -15.30 5.02
C ARG A 84 -4.60 -14.37 6.03
N TRP A 85 -5.85 -14.02 5.80
CA TRP A 85 -6.60 -13.10 6.65
C TRP A 85 -8.07 -13.50 6.76
N GLU A 86 -8.76 -12.92 7.73
CA GLU A 86 -10.18 -13.13 7.95
C GLU A 86 -10.93 -11.82 7.70
N PRO A 87 -11.41 -11.60 6.45
CA PRO A 87 -12.25 -10.44 6.15
C PRO A 87 -13.56 -10.52 6.94
N LYS A 88 -13.93 -9.44 7.61
CA LYS A 88 -15.23 -9.30 8.25
C LYS A 88 -16.34 -9.24 7.17
N GLU A 89 -17.55 -9.65 7.53
CA GLU A 89 -18.68 -9.72 6.59
C GLU A 89 -19.07 -8.33 6.03
N ASP A 90 -18.89 -7.28 6.80
CA ASP A 90 -19.20 -5.90 6.45
C ASP A 90 -18.18 -5.25 5.49
N LEU A 91 -17.01 -5.87 5.27
CA LEU A 91 -15.98 -5.33 4.37
C LEU A 91 -16.43 -5.16 2.92
N ALA A 92 -17.46 -5.89 2.48
CA ALA A 92 -18.05 -5.67 1.16
C ALA A 92 -18.64 -4.24 0.99
N ASN A 93 -19.02 -3.60 2.09
CA ASN A 93 -19.55 -2.24 2.11
C ASN A 93 -18.47 -1.18 2.43
N ASP A 94 -17.26 -1.60 2.81
CA ASP A 94 -16.14 -0.70 3.08
C ASP A 94 -15.76 0.07 1.81
N PHE A 95 -15.54 1.37 1.94
CA PHE A 95 -15.20 2.26 0.83
C PHE A 95 -14.00 1.79 0.02
N ARG A 96 -13.03 1.10 0.65
CA ARG A 96 -11.84 0.54 0.01
C ARG A 96 -12.16 -0.60 -0.97
N PHE A 97 -13.20 -1.39 -0.68
CA PHE A 97 -13.48 -2.65 -1.37
C PHE A 97 -14.78 -2.67 -2.17
N ARG A 98 -15.78 -1.86 -1.80
CA ARG A 98 -17.13 -1.91 -2.36
C ARG A 98 -17.18 -1.82 -3.91
N ASN A 99 -16.22 -1.12 -4.51
CA ASN A 99 -16.18 -0.94 -5.97
C ASN A 99 -15.44 -2.07 -6.69
N TYR A 100 -14.49 -2.75 -6.01
CA TYR A 100 -13.60 -3.74 -6.62
C TYR A 100 -13.85 -5.16 -6.14
N GLY A 101 -14.38 -5.33 -4.94
CA GLY A 101 -14.57 -6.60 -4.26
C GLY A 101 -13.52 -6.85 -3.18
N VAL A 102 -13.83 -7.76 -2.26
CA VAL A 102 -12.98 -8.15 -1.13
C VAL A 102 -12.03 -9.26 -1.56
N ALA A 103 -10.73 -9.10 -1.31
CA ALA A 103 -9.73 -10.12 -1.61
C ALA A 103 -10.03 -11.45 -0.89
N PRO A 104 -9.62 -12.61 -1.45
CA PRO A 104 -9.91 -13.91 -0.85
C PRO A 104 -9.18 -14.11 0.48
N LYS A 105 -9.76 -14.89 1.40
CA LYS A 105 -9.15 -15.23 2.70
C LYS A 105 -7.75 -15.83 2.59
N SER A 106 -7.48 -16.53 1.50
CA SER A 106 -6.20 -17.19 1.25
C SER A 106 -5.06 -16.24 0.89
N ALA A 107 -5.36 -15.01 0.44
CA ALA A 107 -4.35 -14.05 0.01
C ALA A 107 -4.89 -12.61 0.07
N ALA A 108 -4.34 -11.79 0.96
CA ALA A 108 -4.70 -10.39 1.15
C ALA A 108 -4.01 -9.44 0.15
N ASP A 109 -3.30 -9.96 -0.85
CA ASP A 109 -2.48 -9.17 -1.77
C ASP A 109 -3.26 -7.98 -2.34
N PHE A 110 -4.46 -8.23 -2.89
CA PHE A 110 -5.33 -7.16 -3.40
C PHE A 110 -6.00 -6.33 -2.30
N ALA A 111 -6.14 -6.83 -1.07
CA ALA A 111 -6.67 -6.01 0.02
C ALA A 111 -5.69 -4.90 0.40
N PHE A 112 -4.39 -5.19 0.47
CA PHE A 112 -3.36 -4.18 0.65
C PHE A 112 -3.29 -3.19 -0.52
N LEU A 113 -3.41 -3.68 -1.75
CA LEU A 113 -3.43 -2.83 -2.93
C LEU A 113 -4.61 -1.85 -2.89
N LEU A 114 -5.83 -2.37 -2.68
CA LEU A 114 -7.04 -1.55 -2.65
C LEU A 114 -7.07 -0.57 -1.47
N HIS A 115 -6.48 -0.96 -0.32
CA HIS A 115 -6.31 -0.04 0.80
C HIS A 115 -5.45 1.17 0.40
N GLY A 116 -4.25 0.93 -0.14
CA GLY A 116 -3.40 2.03 -0.61
C GLY A 116 -4.07 2.84 -1.71
N PHE A 117 -4.64 2.18 -2.70
CA PHE A 117 -5.29 2.85 -3.82
C PHE A 117 -6.45 3.76 -3.40
N HIS A 118 -7.22 3.36 -2.36
CA HIS A 118 -8.31 4.19 -1.83
C HIS A 118 -7.83 5.53 -1.24
N PHE A 119 -6.62 5.57 -0.67
CA PHE A 119 -6.05 6.77 -0.07
C PHE A 119 -5.10 7.51 -1.02
N LEU A 120 -4.97 7.07 -2.26
CA LEU A 120 -4.18 7.75 -3.27
C LEU A 120 -4.95 8.96 -3.80
N ARG A 121 -4.28 10.10 -3.89
CA ARG A 121 -4.81 11.33 -4.51
C ARG A 121 -5.03 11.14 -6.01
N GLU A 122 -5.91 11.94 -6.64
CA GLU A 122 -6.22 11.88 -8.08
C GLU A 122 -4.97 12.00 -8.96
N ASP A 123 -4.02 12.86 -8.61
CA ASP A 123 -2.74 13.04 -9.32
C ASP A 123 -1.58 12.29 -8.65
N GLY A 124 -1.88 11.39 -7.72
CA GLY A 124 -0.92 10.59 -6.98
C GLY A 124 -0.43 9.36 -7.74
N THR A 125 0.66 8.79 -7.28
CA THR A 125 1.21 7.53 -7.81
C THR A 125 1.43 6.52 -6.69
N MET A 126 0.97 5.29 -6.90
CA MET A 126 1.22 4.18 -5.98
C MET A 126 2.13 3.14 -6.64
N ALA A 127 3.10 2.63 -5.88
CA ALA A 127 3.91 1.48 -6.26
C ALA A 127 3.84 0.40 -5.17
N ILE A 128 3.41 -0.80 -5.53
CA ILE A 128 3.27 -1.92 -4.60
C ILE A 128 3.97 -3.16 -5.15
N ILE A 129 4.74 -3.83 -4.28
CA ILE A 129 5.39 -5.11 -4.61
C ILE A 129 4.46 -6.24 -4.22
N LEU A 130 4.12 -7.10 -5.17
CA LEU A 130 3.25 -8.24 -4.97
C LEU A 130 3.79 -9.50 -5.67
N PRO A 131 3.39 -10.72 -5.23
CA PRO A 131 3.80 -11.95 -5.90
C PRO A 131 3.20 -12.03 -7.31
N HIS A 132 3.91 -12.64 -8.26
CA HIS A 132 3.44 -12.80 -9.64
C HIS A 132 2.06 -13.43 -9.76
N GLY A 133 1.63 -14.21 -8.76
CA GLY A 133 0.28 -14.78 -8.70
C GLY A 133 -0.84 -13.77 -8.94
N VAL A 134 -0.67 -12.51 -8.49
CA VAL A 134 -1.68 -11.47 -8.70
C VAL A 134 -1.97 -11.18 -10.17
N LEU A 135 -1.04 -11.50 -11.07
CA LEU A 135 -1.18 -11.25 -12.51
C LEU A 135 -2.08 -12.28 -13.20
N PHE A 136 -2.22 -13.50 -12.65
CA PHE A 136 -2.91 -14.60 -13.36
C PHE A 136 -3.90 -15.42 -12.53
N ARG A 137 -3.90 -15.30 -11.18
CA ARG A 137 -4.88 -16.04 -10.36
C ARG A 137 -6.32 -15.69 -10.77
N GLY A 138 -7.20 -16.69 -10.74
CA GLY A 138 -8.61 -16.61 -11.12
C GLY A 138 -9.52 -16.09 -9.99
N GLY A 139 -10.83 -16.34 -10.12
CA GLY A 139 -11.82 -16.01 -9.10
C GLY A 139 -11.93 -14.51 -8.81
N VAL A 140 -12.05 -14.17 -7.54
CA VAL A 140 -12.20 -12.78 -7.06
C VAL A 140 -11.02 -11.91 -7.50
N GLU A 141 -9.78 -12.41 -7.41
CA GLU A 141 -8.60 -11.66 -7.82
C GLU A 141 -8.63 -11.28 -9.31
N LYS A 142 -9.14 -12.18 -10.19
CA LYS A 142 -9.37 -11.87 -11.60
C LYS A 142 -10.36 -10.71 -11.75
N ASN A 143 -11.44 -10.71 -10.98
CA ASN A 143 -12.47 -9.66 -11.08
C ASN A 143 -11.91 -8.30 -10.67
N ILE A 144 -11.19 -8.24 -9.55
CA ILE A 144 -10.53 -7.00 -9.07
C ILE A 144 -9.55 -6.50 -10.13
N ARG A 145 -8.67 -7.36 -10.61
CA ARG A 145 -7.68 -7.03 -11.65
C ARG A 145 -8.32 -6.52 -12.93
N THR A 146 -9.38 -7.23 -13.39
CA THR A 146 -10.11 -6.84 -14.61
C THR A 146 -10.72 -5.45 -14.47
N LYS A 147 -11.27 -5.13 -13.29
CA LYS A 147 -11.86 -3.81 -13.04
C LYS A 147 -10.79 -2.72 -12.99
N LEU A 148 -9.68 -2.93 -12.28
CA LEU A 148 -8.55 -1.99 -12.26
C LEU A 148 -8.02 -1.70 -13.67
N LEU A 149 -7.95 -2.72 -14.54
CA LEU A 149 -7.55 -2.56 -15.94
C LEU A 149 -8.57 -1.78 -16.76
N LYS A 150 -9.86 -2.07 -16.60
CA LYS A 150 -10.93 -1.39 -17.35
C LYS A 150 -11.07 0.08 -16.95
N ASP A 151 -10.86 0.36 -15.69
CA ASP A 151 -10.91 1.73 -15.15
C ASP A 151 -9.62 2.53 -15.46
N GLY A 152 -8.62 1.90 -16.14
CA GLY A 152 -7.36 2.55 -16.52
C GLY A 152 -6.39 2.79 -15.36
N ASN A 153 -6.67 2.29 -14.16
CA ASN A 153 -5.91 2.61 -12.96
C ASN A 153 -4.55 1.91 -12.85
N LEU A 154 -4.27 0.92 -13.69
CA LEU A 154 -2.98 0.24 -13.74
C LEU A 154 -2.08 0.92 -14.79
N ASP A 155 -1.09 1.66 -14.31
CA ASP A 155 -0.14 2.41 -15.14
C ASP A 155 0.97 1.50 -15.69
N ALA A 156 1.61 0.69 -14.82
CA ALA A 156 2.71 -0.19 -15.23
C ALA A 156 2.79 -1.48 -14.41
N VAL A 157 3.34 -2.53 -15.02
CA VAL A 157 3.72 -3.79 -14.38
C VAL A 157 5.20 -4.05 -14.65
N ILE A 158 6.02 -4.09 -13.58
CA ILE A 158 7.45 -4.32 -13.67
C ILE A 158 7.78 -5.67 -13.03
N GLY A 159 8.17 -6.65 -13.84
CA GLY A 159 8.64 -7.95 -13.34
C GLY A 159 10.00 -7.83 -12.65
N LEU A 160 10.16 -8.46 -11.50
CA LEU A 160 11.41 -8.54 -10.77
C LEU A 160 11.98 -9.97 -10.83
N PRO A 161 13.33 -10.14 -10.79
CA PRO A 161 13.93 -11.46 -10.80
C PRO A 161 13.53 -12.28 -9.58
N ALA A 162 13.48 -13.61 -9.74
CA ALA A 162 13.30 -14.53 -8.63
C ALA A 162 14.47 -14.43 -7.63
N ASN A 163 14.25 -14.89 -6.39
CA ASN A 163 15.25 -14.87 -5.33
C ASN A 163 15.79 -13.47 -4.95
N LEU A 164 15.00 -12.42 -5.20
CA LEU A 164 15.38 -11.05 -4.82
C LEU A 164 15.26 -10.82 -3.30
N PHE A 165 14.40 -11.55 -2.61
CA PHE A 165 14.15 -11.42 -1.18
C PHE A 165 14.76 -12.57 -0.39
N PHE A 166 15.39 -12.27 0.75
CA PHE A 166 16.05 -13.27 1.60
C PHE A 166 15.10 -14.35 2.15
N SER A 167 13.84 -13.99 2.38
CA SER A 167 12.85 -14.88 3.00
C SER A 167 12.08 -15.75 2.02
N THR A 168 12.18 -15.52 0.72
CA THR A 168 11.40 -16.24 -0.28
C THR A 168 12.04 -16.20 -1.66
N GLY A 169 11.99 -17.34 -2.38
CA GLY A 169 12.35 -17.42 -3.79
C GLY A 169 11.22 -17.06 -4.76
N ILE A 170 10.06 -16.63 -4.27
CA ILE A 170 8.88 -16.34 -5.09
C ILE A 170 9.19 -15.16 -6.02
N PRO A 171 8.93 -15.28 -7.35
CA PRO A 171 9.02 -14.14 -8.24
C PRO A 171 7.93 -13.13 -7.94
N VAL A 172 8.30 -11.85 -7.97
CA VAL A 172 7.42 -10.74 -7.64
C VAL A 172 7.39 -9.69 -8.74
N CYS A 173 6.40 -8.82 -8.71
CA CYS A 173 6.31 -7.67 -9.60
C CYS A 173 6.01 -6.40 -8.80
N ILE A 174 6.33 -5.26 -9.40
CA ILE A 174 5.84 -3.97 -8.96
C ILE A 174 4.62 -3.64 -9.83
N LEU A 175 3.51 -3.29 -9.18
CA LEU A 175 2.37 -2.67 -9.83
C LEU A 175 2.42 -1.17 -9.56
N SER A 176 2.39 -0.36 -10.63
CA SER A 176 2.22 1.09 -10.56
C SER A 176 0.75 1.42 -10.83
N LEU A 177 0.14 2.18 -9.93
CA LEU A 177 -1.26 2.59 -10.03
C LEU A 177 -1.37 4.11 -9.96
N ILE A 178 -2.35 4.62 -10.72
CA ILE A 178 -2.74 6.03 -10.78
C ILE A 178 -4.26 6.12 -10.79
N HIS A 179 -4.83 7.29 -10.48
CA HIS A 179 -6.20 7.61 -10.84
C HIS A 179 -6.25 8.26 -12.23
N ILE A 180 -7.29 7.95 -13.02
CA ILE A 180 -7.57 8.56 -14.33
C ILE A 180 -8.92 9.26 -14.29
#